data_f3a3441fc7ddbfece14403b0682292b4
#
_entry.id   f3a3441fc7ddbfece14403b0682292b4
#
_cell.length_a   1.000
_cell.length_b   1.000
_cell.length_c   1.000
_cell.angle_alpha   90.00
_cell.angle_beta   90.00
_cell.angle_gamma   90.00
#
_symmetry.space_group_name_H-M   'P 1'
#
loop_
_entity.id
_entity.type
_entity.pdbx_description
1 polymer ?
#
loop_
_entity_poly.entity_id
_entity_poly.type
_entity_poly.pdbx_seq_one_letter_code
_entity_poly.pdbx_strand_id
1 'polypeptide(L)'
;MRATTHKTLLSSVLIALAALFSHAASAVKSPGLADTPPMGWNSWNHFDCEINEQIIRDTADAMVESGMKDAGYEYINIDDCWHEERDAQGNIQPSKEHFPSGMKVLADYVHKKGLKLGIYSDAGATTCAGRPGSRGHEYQDALTYAHWGIDYVKYDWCDTENINPIGAYTTMRDAIHASGRPMLLSICEWGDNKPWDWATDIGHTWRTTGDIYPCWDCEFSHGSWSSWGVLRILDKQEGLRKYAGPGHWNDMDMLEVGNGMTADEDRAHFSIWAMLASPLIAGNDLRTMSEQTRQILTNRDIIALNQDALGIQAMKYIDEGDLEIWVKPLAGGDWGFMFLNRADIAQKYRHDWRAHLVKDDISNHQIDFAQTTFHWRDLWQDREGDTRKPLAAEIPAHGVVVLRLTPVD
;
A
#
# COMPACT_ATOMS: atom_id res chain seq x y z
N MET A 1 -94.23 -27.16 -0.71
CA MET A 1 -93.15 -27.78 0.07
C MET A 1 -91.80 -27.26 -0.47
N ARG A 2 -91.17 -26.37 0.24
CA ARG A 2 -89.97 -25.72 -0.18
C ARG A 2 -88.73 -26.40 0.45
N ALA A 3 -87.79 -26.87 -0.36
CA ALA A 3 -86.53 -27.42 0.08
C ALA A 3 -85.48 -26.27 0.13
N THR A 4 -84.89 -26.09 1.31
CA THR A 4 -83.85 -25.13 1.59
C THR A 4 -82.53 -25.81 1.45
N THR A 5 -81.72 -25.38 0.48
CA THR A 5 -80.33 -25.82 0.25
C THR A 5 -79.35 -24.92 1.04
N HIS A 6 -78.67 -25.52 2.02
CA HIS A 6 -77.52 -24.86 2.67
C HIS A 6 -76.26 -24.94 1.81
N LYS A 7 -75.72 -23.81 1.46
CA LYS A 7 -74.39 -23.68 0.85
C LYS A 7 -73.37 -23.47 1.96
N THR A 8 -72.53 -24.44 2.14
CA THR A 8 -71.32 -24.34 2.98
C THR A 8 -70.20 -23.68 2.21
N LEU A 9 -69.77 -22.47 2.62
CA LEU A 9 -68.53 -21.84 2.15
C LEU A 9 -67.31 -22.45 2.87
N LEU A 10 -66.48 -23.15 2.13
CA LEU A 10 -65.12 -23.46 2.57
C LEU A 10 -64.21 -22.25 2.25
N SER A 11 -63.75 -21.58 3.29
CA SER A 11 -62.70 -20.57 3.18
C SER A 11 -61.34 -21.27 3.20
N SER A 12 -60.68 -21.33 2.07
CA SER A 12 -59.28 -21.79 1.93
C SER A 12 -58.34 -20.65 2.34
N VAL A 13 -57.72 -20.77 3.51
CA VAL A 13 -56.64 -19.89 3.94
C VAL A 13 -55.35 -20.35 3.26
N LEU A 14 -54.89 -19.68 2.24
CA LEU A 14 -53.53 -19.83 1.68
C LEU A 14 -52.53 -19.15 2.63
N ILE A 15 -51.79 -19.93 3.37
CA ILE A 15 -50.61 -19.48 4.12
C ILE A 15 -49.46 -19.39 3.11
N ALA A 16 -49.13 -18.19 2.64
CA ALA A 16 -47.94 -17.93 1.86
C ALA A 16 -46.73 -17.96 2.83
N LEU A 17 -45.98 -19.05 2.86
CA LEU A 17 -44.67 -19.11 3.46
C LEU A 17 -43.72 -18.28 2.56
N ALA A 18 -43.49 -17.01 2.90
CA ALA A 18 -42.38 -16.23 2.37
C ALA A 18 -41.07 -16.82 2.93
N ALA A 19 -40.43 -17.69 2.17
CA ALA A 19 -39.06 -18.11 2.46
C ALA A 19 -38.16 -16.89 2.33
N LEU A 20 -37.82 -16.28 3.44
CA LEU A 20 -36.74 -15.31 3.54
C LEU A 20 -35.44 -16.08 3.30
N PHE A 21 -35.03 -16.15 2.02
CA PHE A 21 -33.66 -16.45 1.69
C PHE A 21 -32.83 -15.23 2.15
N SER A 22 -32.35 -15.26 3.39
CA SER A 22 -31.21 -14.46 3.77
C SER A 22 -30.07 -14.91 2.86
N HIS A 23 -29.83 -14.17 1.78
CA HIS A 23 -28.54 -14.21 1.15
C HIS A 23 -27.60 -13.71 2.23
N ALA A 24 -26.81 -14.62 2.81
CA ALA A 24 -25.63 -14.22 3.55
C ALA A 24 -24.80 -13.43 2.52
N ALA A 25 -24.84 -12.11 2.61
CA ALA A 25 -23.92 -11.29 1.85
C ALA A 25 -22.52 -11.80 2.23
N SER A 26 -21.77 -12.29 1.25
CA SER A 26 -20.38 -12.64 1.48
C SER A 26 -19.72 -11.39 2.08
N ALA A 27 -19.04 -11.55 3.21
CA ALA A 27 -18.32 -10.43 3.77
C ALA A 27 -17.29 -9.95 2.71
N VAL A 28 -17.22 -8.66 2.51
CA VAL A 28 -16.24 -8.03 1.64
C VAL A 28 -15.32 -7.19 2.52
N LYS A 29 -14.11 -6.91 2.04
CA LYS A 29 -13.22 -5.98 2.74
C LYS A 29 -13.91 -4.66 3.02
N SER A 30 -13.46 -3.91 4.02
CA SER A 30 -14.06 -2.62 4.40
C SER A 30 -14.06 -1.65 3.22
N PRO A 31 -15.23 -1.20 2.74
CA PRO A 31 -15.31 -0.30 1.57
C PRO A 31 -14.87 1.12 1.93
N GLY A 32 -14.43 1.90 0.93
CA GLY A 32 -14.02 3.29 1.10
C GLY A 32 -12.69 3.47 1.83
N LEU A 33 -11.91 2.39 1.94
CA LEU A 33 -10.52 2.44 2.39
C LEU A 33 -9.58 2.19 1.21
N ALA A 34 -8.42 2.87 1.25
CA ALA A 34 -7.41 2.77 0.20
C ALA A 34 -7.92 3.09 -1.22
N ASP A 35 -8.80 4.08 -1.36
CA ASP A 35 -9.23 4.59 -2.68
C ASP A 35 -8.03 5.11 -3.49
N THR A 36 -7.00 5.59 -2.80
CA THR A 36 -5.63 5.79 -3.29
C THR A 36 -4.66 4.95 -2.47
N PRO A 37 -3.40 4.73 -2.93
CA PRO A 37 -2.43 3.96 -2.16
C PRO A 37 -2.25 4.51 -0.74
N PRO A 38 -2.25 3.68 0.32
CA PRO A 38 -2.06 4.14 1.69
C PRO A 38 -0.72 4.85 1.88
N MET A 39 -0.71 5.89 2.69
CA MET A 39 0.50 6.63 3.07
C MET A 39 0.66 6.61 4.59
N GLY A 40 1.87 6.32 5.07
CA GLY A 40 2.12 6.23 6.49
C GLY A 40 3.57 5.95 6.85
N TRP A 41 3.76 5.36 8.00
CA TRP A 41 5.04 4.91 8.53
C TRP A 41 4.85 3.54 9.20
N ASN A 42 5.91 2.74 9.21
CA ASN A 42 5.96 1.46 9.89
C ASN A 42 7.28 1.32 10.66
N SER A 43 7.22 0.68 11.82
CA SER A 43 8.35 0.62 12.76
C SER A 43 9.47 -0.36 12.36
N TRP A 44 9.19 -1.35 11.49
CA TRP A 44 10.07 -2.52 11.35
C TRP A 44 11.47 -2.19 10.84
N ASN A 45 11.58 -1.51 9.68
CA ASN A 45 12.87 -1.39 8.97
C ASN A 45 13.94 -0.63 9.74
N HIS A 46 13.56 0.28 10.63
CA HIS A 46 14.53 1.01 11.45
C HIS A 46 14.66 0.47 12.88
N PHE A 47 13.57 -0.04 13.44
CA PHE A 47 13.56 -0.37 14.87
C PHE A 47 13.53 -1.87 15.16
N ASP A 48 13.21 -2.72 14.18
CA ASP A 48 12.96 -4.14 14.45
C ASP A 48 12.06 -4.31 15.69
N CYS A 49 12.49 -5.07 16.68
CA CYS A 49 11.82 -5.25 17.96
C CYS A 49 12.17 -4.18 19.03
N GLU A 50 13.01 -3.21 18.72
CA GLU A 50 13.42 -2.14 19.65
C GLU A 50 12.39 -1.01 19.70
N ILE A 51 11.13 -1.37 19.95
CA ILE A 51 9.98 -0.45 19.95
C ILE A 51 9.35 -0.33 21.32
N ASN A 52 8.77 0.83 21.59
CA ASN A 52 7.97 1.08 22.77
C ASN A 52 6.94 2.21 22.53
N GLU A 53 6.03 2.38 23.47
CA GLU A 53 4.98 3.39 23.41
C GLU A 53 5.52 4.82 23.16
N GLN A 54 6.67 5.17 23.75
CA GLN A 54 7.23 6.52 23.59
C GLN A 54 7.75 6.75 22.18
N ILE A 55 8.43 5.76 21.57
CA ILE A 55 8.88 5.84 20.17
C ILE A 55 7.68 6.07 19.24
N ILE A 56 6.56 5.37 19.45
CA ILE A 56 5.37 5.52 18.61
C ILE A 56 4.75 6.91 18.78
N ARG A 57 4.68 7.43 20.02
CA ARG A 57 4.20 8.81 20.28
C ARG A 57 5.08 9.86 19.61
N ASP A 58 6.39 9.77 19.81
CA ASP A 58 7.35 10.70 19.24
C ASP A 58 7.35 10.66 17.70
N THR A 59 7.16 9.48 17.11
CA THR A 59 7.03 9.31 15.66
C THR A 59 5.73 9.95 15.14
N ALA A 60 4.62 9.79 15.84
CA ALA A 60 3.37 10.46 15.48
C ALA A 60 3.50 12.00 15.57
N ASP A 61 4.22 12.51 16.57
CA ASP A 61 4.53 13.94 16.69
C ASP A 61 5.42 14.40 15.53
N ALA A 62 6.50 13.67 15.24
CA ALA A 62 7.40 13.97 14.14
C ALA A 62 6.70 13.94 12.77
N MET A 63 5.76 13.03 12.52
CA MET A 63 4.97 13.01 11.29
C MET A 63 4.15 14.29 11.10
N VAL A 64 3.61 14.85 12.18
CA VAL A 64 2.88 16.13 12.13
C VAL A 64 3.85 17.31 11.96
N GLU A 65 4.91 17.35 12.75
CA GLU A 65 5.86 18.47 12.80
C GLU A 65 6.70 18.59 11.53
N SER A 66 7.03 17.49 10.88
CA SER A 66 7.78 17.47 9.62
C SER A 66 6.97 17.91 8.40
N GLY A 67 5.63 18.02 8.52
CA GLY A 67 4.73 18.30 7.41
C GLY A 67 4.34 17.06 6.58
N MET A 68 4.75 15.85 6.97
CA MET A 68 4.34 14.61 6.29
C MET A 68 2.83 14.42 6.35
N LYS A 69 2.19 14.67 7.51
CA LYS A 69 0.72 14.63 7.61
C LYS A 69 0.05 15.56 6.59
N ASP A 70 0.55 16.79 6.45
CA ASP A 70 0.02 17.77 5.48
C ASP A 70 0.29 17.36 4.02
N ALA A 71 1.26 16.48 3.80
CA ALA A 71 1.57 15.87 2.51
C ALA A 71 0.72 14.63 2.20
N GLY A 72 -0.08 14.12 3.18
CA GLY A 72 -1.01 13.02 3.00
C GLY A 72 -0.72 11.75 3.80
N TYR A 73 0.37 11.70 4.58
CA TYR A 73 0.65 10.55 5.45
C TYR A 73 -0.32 10.51 6.62
N GLU A 74 -0.95 9.36 6.85
CA GLU A 74 -1.98 9.26 7.88
C GLU A 74 -1.82 8.06 8.83
N TYR A 75 -1.08 7.02 8.44
CA TYR A 75 -0.94 5.81 9.25
C TYR A 75 0.37 5.82 10.05
N ILE A 76 0.28 5.46 11.33
CA ILE A 76 1.38 5.08 12.21
C ILE A 76 1.22 3.59 12.48
N ASN A 77 2.02 2.75 11.84
CA ASN A 77 1.89 1.30 11.96
C ASN A 77 2.96 0.75 12.90
N ILE A 78 2.50 0.05 13.93
CA ILE A 78 3.36 -0.73 14.82
C ILE A 78 3.51 -2.11 14.21
N ASP A 79 4.74 -2.50 13.89
CA ASP A 79 5.06 -3.83 13.36
C ASP A 79 5.19 -4.88 14.45
N ASP A 80 5.84 -6.01 14.23
CA ASP A 80 5.97 -7.14 15.16
C ASP A 80 6.58 -6.71 16.51
N CYS A 81 6.59 -7.61 17.47
CA CYS A 81 7.14 -7.44 18.83
C CYS A 81 6.37 -6.49 19.78
N TRP A 82 5.19 -5.99 19.42
CA TRP A 82 4.40 -5.14 20.32
C TRP A 82 3.72 -5.93 21.45
N HIS A 83 3.51 -7.23 21.29
CA HIS A 83 2.65 -8.07 22.13
C HIS A 83 3.43 -9.14 22.89
N GLU A 84 2.80 -9.60 23.96
CA GLU A 84 3.24 -10.71 24.82
C GLU A 84 2.35 -11.94 24.58
N GLU A 85 2.53 -12.95 25.46
CA GLU A 85 1.66 -14.13 25.49
C GLU A 85 0.20 -13.75 25.71
N ARG A 86 -0.69 -14.58 25.16
CA ARG A 86 -2.12 -14.42 25.38
C ARG A 86 -2.50 -14.64 26.84
N ASP A 87 -3.55 -13.96 27.32
CA ASP A 87 -4.09 -14.22 28.65
C ASP A 87 -4.79 -15.60 28.75
N ALA A 88 -5.24 -15.94 29.94
CA ALA A 88 -5.91 -17.23 30.19
C ALA A 88 -7.23 -17.41 29.42
N GLN A 89 -7.78 -16.35 28.85
CA GLN A 89 -8.97 -16.34 28.00
C GLN A 89 -8.61 -16.34 26.51
N GLY A 90 -7.33 -16.35 26.17
CA GLY A 90 -6.81 -16.33 24.81
C GLY A 90 -6.73 -14.92 24.20
N ASN A 91 -7.00 -13.86 24.95
CA ASN A 91 -6.88 -12.50 24.41
C ASN A 91 -5.42 -12.10 24.21
N ILE A 92 -5.13 -11.50 23.06
CA ILE A 92 -3.82 -10.92 22.79
C ILE A 92 -3.54 -9.75 23.73
N GLN A 93 -2.31 -9.66 24.25
CA GLN A 93 -1.93 -8.66 25.22
C GLN A 93 -0.77 -7.80 24.69
N PRO A 94 -0.82 -6.47 24.80
CA PRO A 94 0.35 -5.65 24.56
C PRO A 94 1.42 -5.90 25.63
N SER A 95 2.71 -5.78 25.25
CA SER A 95 3.80 -5.84 26.22
C SER A 95 3.62 -4.77 27.29
N LYS A 96 3.57 -5.20 28.55
CA LYS A 96 3.41 -4.29 29.69
C LYS A 96 4.67 -3.46 29.93
N GLU A 97 5.81 -3.96 29.53
CA GLU A 97 7.09 -3.24 29.62
C GLU A 97 7.15 -2.14 28.56
N HIS A 98 6.83 -2.47 27.32
CA HIS A 98 7.00 -1.57 26.17
C HIS A 98 5.79 -0.68 25.93
N PHE A 99 4.58 -1.13 26.25
CA PHE A 99 3.32 -0.41 26.05
C PHE A 99 2.48 -0.34 27.35
N PRO A 100 3.01 0.28 28.41
CA PRO A 100 2.41 0.25 29.74
C PRO A 100 1.02 0.89 29.82
N SER A 101 0.71 1.86 28.95
CA SER A 101 -0.61 2.50 28.89
C SER A 101 -1.64 1.68 28.11
N GLY A 102 -1.21 0.66 27.38
CA GLY A 102 -2.02 -0.18 26.51
C GLY A 102 -2.39 0.47 25.16
N MET A 103 -2.77 -0.38 24.20
CA MET A 103 -2.98 0.06 22.80
C MET A 103 -4.14 1.05 22.64
N LYS A 104 -5.20 0.94 23.45
CA LYS A 104 -6.34 1.88 23.40
C LYS A 104 -5.89 3.33 23.68
N VAL A 105 -5.09 3.53 24.72
CA VAL A 105 -4.60 4.85 25.09
C VAL A 105 -3.63 5.42 24.04
N LEU A 106 -2.82 4.55 23.46
CA LEU A 106 -1.92 4.92 22.37
C LEU A 106 -2.71 5.30 21.10
N ALA A 107 -3.72 4.52 20.73
CA ALA A 107 -4.60 4.83 19.60
C ALA A 107 -5.30 6.19 19.79
N ASP A 108 -5.85 6.46 20.99
CA ASP A 108 -6.47 7.74 21.28
C ASP A 108 -5.48 8.92 21.17
N TYR A 109 -4.21 8.70 21.51
CA TYR A 109 -3.16 9.71 21.34
C TYR A 109 -2.90 10.00 19.85
N VAL A 110 -2.73 8.95 19.04
CA VAL A 110 -2.49 9.06 17.60
C VAL A 110 -3.69 9.72 16.90
N HIS A 111 -4.90 9.32 17.25
CA HIS A 111 -6.14 9.90 16.73
C HIS A 111 -6.29 11.38 17.06
N LYS A 112 -5.88 11.86 18.25
CA LYS A 112 -5.88 13.28 18.61
C LYS A 112 -4.97 14.12 17.73
N LYS A 113 -3.93 13.51 17.13
CA LYS A 113 -3.08 14.15 16.12
C LYS A 113 -3.73 14.19 14.73
N GLY A 114 -4.90 13.54 14.57
CA GLY A 114 -5.58 13.35 13.28
C GLY A 114 -4.88 12.34 12.39
N LEU A 115 -4.19 11.40 13.01
CA LEU A 115 -3.52 10.24 12.38
C LEU A 115 -4.30 8.96 12.73
N LYS A 116 -3.94 7.85 12.10
CA LYS A 116 -4.53 6.52 12.28
C LYS A 116 -3.48 5.56 12.83
N LEU A 117 -3.90 4.63 13.71
CA LEU A 117 -2.98 3.63 14.27
C LEU A 117 -3.16 2.29 13.58
N GLY A 118 -2.08 1.71 13.09
CA GLY A 118 -2.01 0.35 12.57
C GLY A 118 -1.30 -0.60 13.53
N ILE A 119 -1.57 -1.89 13.34
CA ILE A 119 -1.00 -2.97 14.14
C ILE A 119 -0.60 -4.13 13.23
N TYR A 120 0.29 -4.96 13.74
CA TYR A 120 0.77 -6.17 13.06
C TYR A 120 0.19 -7.43 13.72
N SER A 121 -0.09 -8.44 12.91
CA SER A 121 -0.29 -9.81 13.33
C SER A 121 0.13 -10.77 12.21
N ASP A 122 -0.11 -12.07 12.43
CA ASP A 122 0.31 -13.14 11.51
C ASP A 122 -0.81 -14.18 11.35
N ALA A 123 -0.91 -14.75 10.15
CA ALA A 123 -1.84 -15.83 9.83
C ALA A 123 -1.41 -17.19 10.42
N GLY A 124 -0.18 -17.30 10.85
CA GLY A 124 0.39 -18.47 11.51
C GLY A 124 0.08 -18.56 12.99
N ALA A 125 0.61 -19.61 13.60
CA ALA A 125 0.51 -19.80 15.06
C ALA A 125 1.42 -18.81 15.81
N THR A 126 2.57 -18.47 15.22
CA THR A 126 3.48 -17.44 15.70
C THR A 126 3.80 -16.43 14.61
N THR A 127 4.18 -15.22 15.02
CA THR A 127 4.70 -14.19 14.13
C THR A 127 6.12 -14.50 13.68
N CYS A 128 6.65 -13.71 12.75
CA CYS A 128 8.03 -13.86 12.26
C CYS A 128 9.08 -13.68 13.38
N ALA A 129 8.78 -12.85 14.39
CA ALA A 129 9.61 -12.72 15.60
C ALA A 129 9.24 -13.71 16.73
N GLY A 130 8.40 -14.72 16.46
CA GLY A 130 8.04 -15.76 17.41
C GLY A 130 7.04 -15.33 18.49
N ARG A 131 6.28 -14.26 18.27
CA ARG A 131 5.18 -13.82 19.13
C ARG A 131 3.89 -14.58 18.78
N PRO A 132 2.84 -14.60 19.64
CA PRO A 132 1.58 -15.26 19.29
C PRO A 132 0.93 -14.69 18.01
N GLY A 133 0.77 -15.50 16.98
CA GLY A 133 -0.02 -15.17 15.79
C GLY A 133 -1.52 -15.24 16.02
N SER A 134 -2.33 -14.88 15.03
CA SER A 134 -3.79 -14.86 15.13
C SER A 134 -4.46 -16.18 14.73
N ARG A 135 -3.73 -17.18 14.28
CA ARG A 135 -4.30 -18.46 13.84
C ARG A 135 -5.22 -19.08 14.90
N GLY A 136 -6.52 -19.23 14.57
CA GLY A 136 -7.54 -19.74 15.47
C GLY A 136 -8.08 -18.71 16.48
N HIS A 137 -7.61 -17.45 16.43
CA HIS A 137 -8.02 -16.34 17.27
C HIS A 137 -8.47 -15.11 16.46
N GLU A 138 -8.60 -15.22 15.14
CA GLU A 138 -8.80 -14.10 14.22
C GLU A 138 -9.98 -13.21 14.63
N TYR A 139 -11.13 -13.81 14.98
CA TYR A 139 -12.31 -13.07 15.42
C TYR A 139 -12.13 -12.39 16.78
N GLN A 140 -11.42 -13.04 17.69
CA GLN A 140 -11.12 -12.50 19.01
C GLN A 140 -10.14 -11.32 18.90
N ASP A 141 -9.12 -11.48 18.09
CA ASP A 141 -8.11 -10.46 17.85
C ASP A 141 -8.70 -9.25 17.11
N ALA A 142 -9.46 -9.47 16.03
CA ALA A 142 -10.11 -8.39 15.29
C ALA A 142 -11.08 -7.59 16.18
N LEU A 143 -11.83 -8.25 17.06
CA LEU A 143 -12.69 -7.58 18.04
C LEU A 143 -11.86 -6.76 19.04
N THR A 144 -10.73 -7.29 19.49
CA THR A 144 -9.80 -6.59 20.38
C THR A 144 -9.20 -5.37 19.70
N TYR A 145 -8.76 -5.49 18.43
CA TYR A 145 -8.26 -4.37 17.63
C TYR A 145 -9.33 -3.29 17.43
N ALA A 146 -10.55 -3.69 17.13
CA ALA A 146 -11.67 -2.75 17.02
C ALA A 146 -11.93 -2.00 18.35
N HIS A 147 -11.87 -2.70 19.49
CA HIS A 147 -12.02 -2.09 20.82
C HIS A 147 -10.89 -1.10 21.13
N TRP A 148 -9.66 -1.37 20.68
CA TRP A 148 -8.53 -0.46 20.84
C TRP A 148 -8.58 0.74 19.87
N GLY A 149 -9.38 0.65 18.82
CA GLY A 149 -9.50 1.71 17.82
C GLY A 149 -8.45 1.60 16.71
N ILE A 150 -7.99 0.39 16.39
CA ILE A 150 -7.04 0.14 15.30
C ILE A 150 -7.69 0.42 13.94
N ASP A 151 -6.92 0.97 13.02
CA ASP A 151 -7.37 1.40 11.67
C ASP A 151 -6.73 0.60 10.53
N TYR A 152 -5.64 -0.11 10.81
CA TYR A 152 -4.84 -0.85 9.82
C TYR A 152 -4.30 -2.12 10.45
N VAL A 153 -4.36 -3.25 9.74
CA VAL A 153 -3.78 -4.53 10.16
C VAL A 153 -2.84 -5.01 9.07
N LYS A 154 -1.52 -5.03 9.35
CA LYS A 154 -0.56 -5.81 8.56
C LYS A 154 -0.67 -7.26 9.03
N TYR A 155 -0.96 -8.17 8.10
CA TYR A 155 -1.21 -9.57 8.41
C TYR A 155 -0.22 -10.44 7.65
N ASP A 156 0.77 -10.95 8.36
CA ASP A 156 1.94 -11.66 7.83
C ASP A 156 1.68 -13.15 7.62
N TRP A 157 2.72 -13.90 7.24
CA TRP A 157 2.60 -15.27 6.75
C TRP A 157 3.63 -16.25 7.34
N CYS A 158 4.27 -15.94 8.47
CA CYS A 158 5.20 -16.84 9.15
C CYS A 158 4.46 -17.99 9.86
N ASP A 159 5.14 -19.11 10.09
CA ASP A 159 4.60 -20.30 10.78
C ASP A 159 3.23 -20.78 10.26
N THR A 160 3.06 -20.75 8.95
CA THR A 160 1.79 -21.05 8.25
C THR A 160 1.76 -22.43 7.58
N GLU A 161 2.53 -23.39 8.09
CA GLU A 161 2.62 -24.71 7.45
C GLU A 161 1.26 -25.37 7.27
N ASN A 162 1.03 -25.82 6.04
CA ASN A 162 -0.17 -26.53 5.63
C ASN A 162 -1.50 -25.78 5.74
N ILE A 163 -1.51 -24.43 5.84
CA ILE A 163 -2.74 -23.66 5.72
C ILE A 163 -2.90 -23.07 4.32
N ASN A 164 -4.17 -22.88 3.94
CA ASN A 164 -4.49 -22.26 2.66
C ASN A 164 -4.47 -20.74 2.80
N PRO A 165 -3.67 -20.00 2.02
CA PRO A 165 -3.55 -18.54 2.15
C PRO A 165 -4.89 -17.82 1.91
N ILE A 166 -5.65 -18.20 0.89
CA ILE A 166 -6.94 -17.59 0.58
C ILE A 166 -7.88 -17.76 1.80
N GLY A 167 -7.92 -18.96 2.39
CA GLY A 167 -8.74 -19.24 3.57
C GLY A 167 -8.33 -18.41 4.80
N ALA A 168 -7.04 -18.34 5.08
CA ALA A 168 -6.49 -17.61 6.23
C ALA A 168 -6.81 -16.11 6.15
N TYR A 169 -6.47 -15.46 5.02
CA TYR A 169 -6.74 -14.04 4.81
C TYR A 169 -8.23 -13.72 4.72
N THR A 170 -9.04 -14.63 4.14
CA THR A 170 -10.51 -14.53 4.16
C THR A 170 -11.04 -14.55 5.59
N THR A 171 -10.51 -15.42 6.45
CA THR A 171 -10.93 -15.51 7.86
C THR A 171 -10.65 -14.21 8.61
N MET A 172 -9.47 -13.60 8.43
CA MET A 172 -9.14 -12.32 9.04
C MET A 172 -10.02 -11.18 8.48
N ARG A 173 -10.27 -11.12 7.18
CA ARG A 173 -11.21 -10.17 6.56
C ARG A 173 -12.60 -10.27 7.20
N ASP A 174 -13.12 -11.49 7.32
CA ASP A 174 -14.44 -11.75 7.89
C ASP A 174 -14.49 -11.39 9.37
N ALA A 175 -13.41 -11.63 10.09
CA ALA A 175 -13.25 -11.24 11.50
C ALA A 175 -13.25 -9.70 11.67
N ILE A 176 -12.51 -8.98 10.80
CA ILE A 176 -12.54 -7.52 10.77
C ILE A 176 -13.95 -7.01 10.47
N HIS A 177 -14.64 -7.58 9.50
CA HIS A 177 -16.01 -7.20 9.19
C HIS A 177 -16.95 -7.45 10.37
N ALA A 178 -16.84 -8.59 11.02
CA ALA A 178 -17.66 -8.96 12.20
C ALA A 178 -17.38 -8.09 13.42
N SER A 179 -16.19 -7.49 13.53
CA SER A 179 -15.84 -6.58 14.62
C SER A 179 -16.62 -5.26 14.58
N GLY A 180 -17.21 -4.91 13.43
CA GLY A 180 -18.00 -3.69 13.22
C GLY A 180 -17.14 -2.41 13.04
N ARG A 181 -15.81 -2.51 13.11
CA ARG A 181 -14.89 -1.39 12.81
C ARG A 181 -14.22 -1.61 11.46
N PRO A 182 -14.29 -0.64 10.53
CA PRO A 182 -13.51 -0.71 9.31
C PRO A 182 -12.02 -0.61 9.63
N MET A 183 -11.24 -1.58 9.16
CA MET A 183 -9.78 -1.60 9.23
C MET A 183 -9.23 -1.95 7.86
N LEU A 184 -8.16 -1.27 7.44
CA LEU A 184 -7.41 -1.62 6.25
C LEU A 184 -6.68 -2.94 6.52
N LEU A 185 -6.87 -3.94 5.65
CA LEU A 185 -6.14 -5.20 5.72
C LEU A 185 -5.03 -5.20 4.66
N SER A 186 -3.80 -5.28 5.13
CA SER A 186 -2.58 -5.41 4.32
C SER A 186 -2.09 -6.84 4.37
N ILE A 187 -2.10 -7.51 3.23
CA ILE A 187 -1.70 -8.90 3.05
C ILE A 187 -0.18 -8.95 2.86
N CYS A 188 0.52 -9.66 3.72
CA CYS A 188 1.98 -9.74 3.73
C CYS A 188 2.45 -11.21 3.59
N GLU A 189 2.19 -11.82 2.43
CA GLU A 189 2.66 -13.19 2.13
C GLU A 189 3.77 -13.20 1.06
N TRP A 190 4.45 -12.08 0.90
CA TRP A 190 5.67 -11.86 0.08
C TRP A 190 5.52 -12.20 -1.41
N GLY A 191 4.29 -12.36 -1.93
CA GLY A 191 4.02 -12.76 -3.31
C GLY A 191 4.13 -14.26 -3.58
N ASP A 192 4.40 -15.06 -2.57
CA ASP A 192 4.65 -16.51 -2.69
C ASP A 192 3.46 -17.28 -3.27
N ASN A 193 2.24 -16.86 -2.91
CA ASN A 193 1.01 -17.47 -3.39
C ASN A 193 0.27 -16.60 -4.41
N LYS A 194 0.95 -15.61 -5.01
CA LYS A 194 0.39 -14.69 -6.01
C LYS A 194 -0.89 -14.00 -5.54
N PRO A 195 -0.84 -13.19 -4.47
CA PRO A 195 -2.01 -12.57 -3.86
C PRO A 195 -2.79 -11.69 -4.84
N TRP A 196 -2.14 -11.13 -5.85
CA TRP A 196 -2.80 -10.39 -6.92
C TRP A 196 -3.88 -11.18 -7.67
N ASP A 197 -3.78 -12.52 -7.74
CA ASP A 197 -4.75 -13.35 -8.44
C ASP A 197 -6.05 -13.57 -7.65
N TRP A 198 -6.05 -13.36 -6.32
CA TRP A 198 -7.18 -13.72 -5.45
C TRP A 198 -7.54 -12.68 -4.37
N ALA A 199 -6.69 -11.71 -4.07
CA ALA A 199 -6.86 -10.86 -2.88
C ALA A 199 -7.74 -9.63 -3.08
N THR A 200 -8.20 -9.33 -4.30
CA THR A 200 -8.94 -8.09 -4.64
C THR A 200 -10.14 -7.82 -3.72
N ASP A 201 -10.88 -8.85 -3.33
CA ASP A 201 -12.04 -8.73 -2.42
C ASP A 201 -11.69 -9.06 -0.96
N ILE A 202 -10.41 -9.33 -0.66
CA ILE A 202 -9.96 -9.75 0.67
C ILE A 202 -9.18 -8.63 1.35
N GLY A 203 -8.10 -8.15 0.74
CA GLY A 203 -7.23 -7.11 1.27
C GLY A 203 -7.27 -5.81 0.47
N HIS A 204 -6.69 -4.76 1.03
CA HIS A 204 -6.57 -3.45 0.39
C HIS A 204 -5.20 -3.25 -0.24
N THR A 205 -4.18 -3.93 0.29
CA THR A 205 -2.84 -4.02 -0.26
C THR A 205 -2.35 -5.46 -0.16
N TRP A 206 -1.41 -5.83 -1.02
CA TRP A 206 -0.72 -7.12 -0.93
C TRP A 206 0.72 -7.00 -1.37
N ARG A 207 1.61 -7.52 -0.56
CA ARG A 207 3.03 -7.62 -0.86
C ARG A 207 3.24 -8.46 -2.13
N THR A 208 4.07 -7.94 -3.01
CA THR A 208 4.38 -8.58 -4.29
C THR A 208 5.73 -9.30 -4.29
N THR A 209 6.54 -9.04 -3.28
CA THR A 209 7.91 -9.56 -3.13
C THR A 209 8.24 -9.82 -1.67
N GLY A 210 9.36 -10.49 -1.41
CA GLY A 210 10.04 -10.50 -0.11
C GLY A 210 10.44 -9.10 0.35
N ASP A 211 11.08 -9.02 1.52
CA ASP A 211 11.36 -7.76 2.20
C ASP A 211 12.40 -6.92 1.48
N ILE A 212 12.21 -5.60 1.51
CA ILE A 212 13.16 -4.64 0.99
C ILE A 212 14.39 -4.52 1.90
N TYR A 213 15.54 -4.22 1.29
CA TYR A 213 16.77 -3.84 1.95
C TYR A 213 17.25 -2.49 1.42
N PRO A 214 17.83 -1.59 2.25
CA PRO A 214 18.23 -0.25 1.83
C PRO A 214 19.46 -0.25 0.91
N CYS A 215 19.29 -0.74 -0.30
CA CYS A 215 20.30 -0.74 -1.35
C CYS A 215 19.66 -0.61 -2.74
N TRP A 216 20.45 -0.19 -3.69
CA TRP A 216 19.99 0.01 -5.06
C TRP A 216 19.69 -1.31 -5.79
N ASP A 217 20.72 -2.14 -5.99
CA ASP A 217 20.59 -3.45 -6.65
C ASP A 217 21.40 -4.50 -5.89
N CYS A 218 20.82 -5.02 -4.84
CA CYS A 218 21.44 -6.09 -4.06
C CYS A 218 20.45 -7.18 -3.70
N GLU A 219 20.99 -8.28 -3.24
CA GLU A 219 20.32 -9.32 -2.50
C GLU A 219 21.09 -9.55 -1.21
N PHE A 220 20.42 -9.38 -0.07
CA PHE A 220 21.00 -9.60 1.24
C PHE A 220 20.45 -10.90 1.84
N SER A 221 21.33 -11.86 2.07
CA SER A 221 20.95 -13.19 2.57
C SER A 221 20.87 -13.20 4.10
N HIS A 222 19.72 -13.66 4.61
CA HIS A 222 19.48 -13.95 6.03
C HIS A 222 19.58 -15.47 6.33
N GLY A 223 20.17 -16.25 5.43
CA GLY A 223 20.34 -17.69 5.54
C GLY A 223 19.26 -18.47 4.80
N SER A 224 18.06 -18.58 5.35
CA SER A 224 16.95 -19.31 4.70
C SER A 224 16.09 -18.42 3.78
N TRP A 225 16.25 -17.13 3.82
CA TRP A 225 15.53 -16.14 3.00
C TRP A 225 16.45 -14.96 2.65
N SER A 226 16.01 -14.09 1.73
CA SER A 226 16.76 -12.91 1.30
C SER A 226 15.88 -11.68 1.25
N SER A 227 16.46 -10.52 1.58
CA SER A 227 15.91 -9.19 1.28
C SER A 227 16.49 -8.66 -0.02
N TRP A 228 15.76 -7.75 -0.68
CA TRP A 228 16.09 -7.27 -2.02
C TRP A 228 16.16 -5.75 -2.11
N GLY A 229 17.08 -5.27 -2.93
CA GLY A 229 17.20 -3.85 -3.27
C GLY A 229 16.08 -3.35 -4.19
N VAL A 230 16.04 -2.04 -4.34
CA VAL A 230 15.01 -1.29 -5.08
C VAL A 230 14.79 -1.82 -6.50
N LEU A 231 15.87 -2.04 -7.28
CA LEU A 231 15.73 -2.49 -8.66
C LEU A 231 15.21 -3.92 -8.78
N ARG A 232 15.62 -4.81 -7.89
CA ARG A 232 15.14 -6.20 -7.90
C ARG A 232 13.65 -6.29 -7.61
N ILE A 233 13.16 -5.43 -6.70
CA ILE A 233 11.73 -5.33 -6.42
C ILE A 233 10.99 -4.71 -7.61
N LEU A 234 11.53 -3.65 -8.23
CA LEU A 234 10.97 -3.04 -9.43
C LEU A 234 10.78 -4.06 -10.56
N ASP A 235 11.81 -4.87 -10.83
CA ASP A 235 11.77 -5.87 -11.92
C ASP A 235 10.68 -6.93 -11.70
N LYS A 236 10.29 -7.20 -10.46
CA LYS A 236 9.20 -8.13 -10.13
C LYS A 236 7.80 -7.55 -10.36
N GLN A 237 7.68 -6.23 -10.60
CA GLN A 237 6.38 -5.59 -10.84
C GLN A 237 5.90 -5.75 -12.28
N GLU A 238 6.74 -6.23 -13.18
CA GLU A 238 6.35 -6.41 -14.58
C GLU A 238 5.19 -7.42 -14.72
N GLY A 239 4.13 -6.99 -15.42
CA GLY A 239 2.91 -7.76 -15.59
C GLY A 239 1.90 -7.66 -14.45
N LEU A 240 2.22 -7.00 -13.32
CA LEU A 240 1.31 -6.87 -12.16
C LEU A 240 0.38 -5.67 -12.24
N ARG A 241 0.65 -4.67 -13.09
CA ARG A 241 -0.10 -3.41 -13.13
C ARG A 241 -1.63 -3.56 -13.27
N LYS A 242 -2.08 -4.59 -13.96
CA LYS A 242 -3.51 -4.87 -14.21
C LYS A 242 -4.30 -5.29 -12.97
N TYR A 243 -3.61 -5.63 -11.90
CA TYR A 243 -4.23 -6.08 -10.65
C TYR A 243 -4.38 -4.96 -9.62
N ALA A 244 -3.69 -3.83 -9.82
CA ALA A 244 -3.80 -2.68 -8.93
C ALA A 244 -4.85 -1.68 -9.43
N GLY A 245 -5.52 -1.01 -8.51
CA GLY A 245 -6.49 0.03 -8.77
C GLY A 245 -7.15 0.55 -7.49
N PRO A 246 -8.10 1.50 -7.58
CA PRO A 246 -8.75 2.06 -6.41
C PRO A 246 -9.30 1.00 -5.46
N GLY A 247 -8.91 1.09 -4.20
CA GLY A 247 -9.28 0.15 -3.14
C GLY A 247 -8.43 -1.12 -3.06
N HIS A 248 -7.44 -1.33 -3.95
CA HIS A 248 -6.59 -2.53 -3.94
C HIS A 248 -5.26 -2.28 -4.68
N TRP A 249 -4.12 -2.48 -4.00
CA TRP A 249 -2.82 -2.04 -4.50
C TRP A 249 -1.75 -3.13 -4.38
N ASN A 250 -0.92 -3.21 -5.42
CA ASN A 250 0.36 -3.91 -5.36
C ASN A 250 1.27 -3.18 -4.36
N ASP A 251 1.77 -3.88 -3.37
CA ASP A 251 2.63 -3.35 -2.33
C ASP A 251 4.07 -3.83 -2.57
N MET A 252 4.94 -2.89 -2.89
CA MET A 252 6.35 -3.13 -3.17
C MET A 252 7.22 -3.09 -1.90
N ASP A 253 6.59 -3.13 -0.73
CA ASP A 253 7.17 -2.93 0.59
C ASP A 253 7.43 -1.46 0.96
N MET A 254 7.96 -1.25 2.15
CA MET A 254 8.20 0.06 2.75
C MET A 254 9.22 0.89 1.98
N LEU A 255 9.21 2.19 2.24
CA LEU A 255 10.20 3.11 1.73
C LEU A 255 11.45 3.09 2.61
N GLU A 256 12.60 2.84 1.99
CA GLU A 256 13.93 2.91 2.62
C GLU A 256 14.61 4.28 2.46
N VAL A 257 13.83 5.30 2.14
CA VAL A 257 14.31 6.68 1.95
C VAL A 257 14.92 7.20 3.26
N GLY A 258 16.21 7.53 3.23
CA GLY A 258 16.96 8.00 4.39
C GLY A 258 17.60 6.91 5.24
N ASN A 259 17.52 5.63 4.83
CA ASN A 259 18.11 4.48 5.54
C ASN A 259 19.49 4.07 4.99
N GLY A 260 20.21 4.99 4.31
CA GLY A 260 21.62 4.79 3.95
C GLY A 260 21.92 4.75 2.46
N MET A 261 20.94 4.79 1.58
CA MET A 261 21.15 5.00 0.15
C MET A 261 21.59 6.45 -0.15
N THR A 262 22.10 6.69 -1.34
CA THR A 262 22.43 8.04 -1.79
C THR A 262 21.16 8.86 -2.04
N ALA A 263 21.31 10.18 -2.08
CA ALA A 263 20.18 11.07 -2.34
C ALA A 263 19.50 10.86 -3.71
N ASP A 264 20.25 10.44 -4.71
CA ASP A 264 19.71 10.15 -6.04
C ASP A 264 18.97 8.81 -6.05
N GLU A 265 19.49 7.80 -5.34
CA GLU A 265 18.81 6.53 -5.11
C GLU A 265 17.52 6.72 -4.29
N ASP A 266 17.56 7.53 -3.22
CA ASP A 266 16.37 7.86 -2.42
C ASP A 266 15.28 8.54 -3.27
N ARG A 267 15.65 9.51 -4.13
CA ARG A 267 14.69 10.15 -5.05
C ARG A 267 14.16 9.15 -6.08
N ALA A 268 15.02 8.31 -6.62
CA ALA A 268 14.63 7.28 -7.58
C ALA A 268 13.67 6.28 -6.93
N HIS A 269 14.01 5.75 -5.76
CA HIS A 269 13.18 4.85 -4.99
C HIS A 269 11.77 5.44 -4.73
N PHE A 270 11.71 6.66 -4.19
CA PHE A 270 10.44 7.34 -3.93
C PHE A 270 9.62 7.56 -5.22
N SER A 271 10.28 7.94 -6.31
CA SER A 271 9.63 8.15 -7.61
C SER A 271 9.10 6.85 -8.22
N ILE A 272 9.85 5.76 -8.11
CA ILE A 272 9.44 4.42 -8.58
C ILE A 272 8.16 3.99 -7.84
N TRP A 273 8.14 4.03 -6.50
CA TRP A 273 6.96 3.69 -5.71
C TRP A 273 5.76 4.57 -6.06
N ALA A 274 5.99 5.88 -6.27
CA ALA A 274 4.93 6.80 -6.68
C ALA A 274 4.38 6.49 -8.07
N MET A 275 5.24 6.26 -9.05
CA MET A 275 4.84 5.91 -10.41
C MET A 275 4.10 4.57 -10.47
N LEU A 276 4.50 3.60 -9.66
CA LEU A 276 3.87 2.29 -9.63
C LEU A 276 2.65 2.22 -8.71
N ALA A 277 2.21 3.35 -8.14
CA ALA A 277 1.06 3.41 -7.24
C ALA A 277 1.15 2.41 -6.07
N SER A 278 2.37 2.17 -5.57
CA SER A 278 2.61 1.39 -4.36
C SER A 278 2.27 2.20 -3.12
N PRO A 279 1.88 1.57 -2.00
CA PRO A 279 1.79 2.26 -0.72
C PRO A 279 3.07 3.05 -0.41
N LEU A 280 2.92 4.28 0.10
CA LEU A 280 4.04 5.11 0.54
C LEU A 280 4.16 5.02 2.07
N ILE A 281 4.72 3.92 2.55
CA ILE A 281 4.92 3.65 3.98
C ILE A 281 6.40 3.85 4.31
N ALA A 282 6.74 4.95 4.99
CA ALA A 282 8.12 5.26 5.38
C ALA A 282 8.64 4.26 6.43
N GLY A 283 9.88 3.81 6.28
CA GLY A 283 10.53 2.84 7.19
C GLY A 283 11.70 3.43 7.99
N ASN A 284 11.97 4.73 7.88
CA ASN A 284 13.05 5.42 8.57
C ASN A 284 12.64 5.99 9.94
N ASP A 285 13.61 6.45 10.75
CA ASP A 285 13.33 7.21 11.98
C ASP A 285 12.91 8.65 11.65
N LEU A 286 11.61 8.94 11.70
CA LEU A 286 11.06 10.27 11.42
C LEU A 286 11.54 11.34 12.41
N ARG A 287 11.91 10.97 13.63
CA ARG A 287 12.31 11.88 14.72
C ARG A 287 13.66 12.55 14.45
N THR A 288 14.50 11.88 13.65
CA THR A 288 15.89 12.30 13.39
C THR A 288 16.21 12.40 11.90
N MET A 289 15.21 12.30 11.03
CA MET A 289 15.44 12.35 9.58
C MET A 289 16.09 13.65 9.14
N SER A 290 16.96 13.56 8.13
CA SER A 290 17.61 14.72 7.53
C SER A 290 16.61 15.63 6.81
N GLU A 291 16.97 16.89 6.64
CA GLU A 291 16.18 17.83 5.81
C GLU A 291 15.99 17.31 4.37
N GLN A 292 17.01 16.64 3.82
CA GLN A 292 16.93 16.04 2.49
C GLN A 292 15.92 14.90 2.43
N THR A 293 15.95 13.98 3.42
CA THR A 293 14.98 12.90 3.56
C THR A 293 13.56 13.47 3.67
N ARG A 294 13.38 14.49 4.52
CA ARG A 294 12.10 15.18 4.69
C ARG A 294 11.60 15.78 3.36
N GLN A 295 12.47 16.46 2.60
CA GLN A 295 12.10 17.05 1.31
C GLN A 295 11.68 15.99 0.29
N ILE A 296 12.31 14.82 0.29
CA ILE A 296 11.93 13.70 -0.59
C ILE A 296 10.55 13.19 -0.18
N LEU A 297 10.38 12.80 1.08
CA LEU A 297 9.13 12.21 1.59
C LEU A 297 7.93 13.17 1.53
N THR A 298 8.16 14.48 1.51
CA THR A 298 7.09 15.50 1.44
C THR A 298 6.96 16.17 0.08
N ASN A 299 7.59 15.65 -0.98
CA ASN A 299 7.44 16.19 -2.33
C ASN A 299 6.02 15.94 -2.85
N ARG A 300 5.19 16.99 -2.78
CA ARG A 300 3.76 16.93 -3.14
C ARG A 300 3.53 16.60 -4.61
N ASP A 301 4.45 16.98 -5.50
CA ASP A 301 4.32 16.73 -6.93
C ASP A 301 4.53 15.25 -7.26
N ILE A 302 5.49 14.59 -6.61
CA ILE A 302 5.71 13.15 -6.74
C ILE A 302 4.56 12.39 -6.04
N ILE A 303 4.14 12.81 -4.84
CA ILE A 303 2.99 12.22 -4.14
C ILE A 303 1.73 12.30 -5.02
N ALA A 304 1.51 13.39 -5.73
CA ALA A 304 0.37 13.55 -6.62
C ALA A 304 0.34 12.53 -7.79
N LEU A 305 1.48 11.98 -8.21
CA LEU A 305 1.52 10.87 -9.16
C LEU A 305 1.02 9.56 -8.52
N ASN A 306 1.36 9.34 -7.26
CA ASN A 306 0.93 8.18 -6.49
C ASN A 306 -0.56 8.23 -6.15
N GLN A 307 -1.03 9.41 -5.73
CA GLN A 307 -2.37 9.65 -5.24
C GLN A 307 -3.38 10.03 -6.35
N ASP A 308 -3.01 9.86 -7.62
CA ASP A 308 -3.89 10.17 -8.73
C ASP A 308 -5.13 9.29 -8.74
N ALA A 309 -6.31 9.92 -8.88
CA ALA A 309 -7.61 9.25 -8.77
C ALA A 309 -7.88 8.21 -9.88
N LEU A 310 -7.13 8.24 -10.99
CA LEU A 310 -7.24 7.20 -12.02
C LEU A 310 -6.70 5.86 -11.53
N GLY A 311 -5.77 5.88 -10.55
CA GLY A 311 -5.26 4.70 -9.88
C GLY A 311 -4.45 3.75 -10.77
N ILE A 312 -3.88 4.23 -11.86
CA ILE A 312 -3.14 3.39 -12.82
C ILE A 312 -1.67 3.30 -12.41
N GLN A 313 -1.17 2.08 -12.29
CA GLN A 313 0.25 1.79 -12.13
C GLN A 313 1.00 2.03 -13.46
N ALA A 314 2.19 2.64 -13.41
CA ALA A 314 3.00 2.90 -14.59
C ALA A 314 3.37 1.61 -15.35
N MET A 315 3.54 1.74 -16.64
CA MET A 315 4.10 0.70 -17.52
C MET A 315 5.52 1.08 -17.95
N LYS A 316 6.38 0.08 -18.12
CA LYS A 316 7.67 0.25 -18.79
C LYS A 316 7.39 0.44 -20.28
N TYR A 317 7.65 1.64 -20.78
CA TYR A 317 7.36 2.02 -22.16
C TYR A 317 8.58 1.82 -23.09
N ILE A 318 9.77 2.15 -22.59
CA ILE A 318 11.03 1.93 -23.27
C ILE A 318 11.99 1.23 -22.31
N ASP A 319 12.71 0.25 -22.84
CA ASP A 319 13.79 -0.44 -22.15
C ASP A 319 15.01 -0.43 -23.08
N GLU A 320 16.02 0.38 -22.75
CA GLU A 320 17.29 0.46 -23.45
C GLU A 320 18.44 -0.07 -22.55
N GLY A 321 18.15 -1.06 -21.73
CA GLY A 321 19.08 -1.67 -20.78
C GLY A 321 19.25 -0.80 -19.54
N ASP A 322 20.32 0.00 -19.48
CA ASP A 322 20.57 0.86 -18.32
C ASP A 322 19.64 2.06 -18.22
N LEU A 323 18.90 2.38 -19.29
CA LEU A 323 17.91 3.45 -19.30
C LEU A 323 16.51 2.88 -19.56
N GLU A 324 15.59 3.17 -18.66
CA GLU A 324 14.18 2.81 -18.77
C GLU A 324 13.29 4.06 -18.77
N ILE A 325 12.21 4.02 -19.56
CA ILE A 325 11.17 5.05 -19.51
C ILE A 325 9.87 4.39 -19.04
N TRP A 326 9.37 4.86 -17.91
CA TRP A 326 8.11 4.43 -17.31
C TRP A 326 7.08 5.52 -17.48
N VAL A 327 5.86 5.15 -17.86
CA VAL A 327 4.78 6.10 -18.15
C VAL A 327 3.48 5.65 -17.53
N LYS A 328 2.64 6.61 -17.14
CA LYS A 328 1.27 6.37 -16.69
C LYS A 328 0.35 7.52 -17.08
N PRO A 329 -0.90 7.23 -17.47
CA PRO A 329 -1.92 8.27 -17.58
C PRO A 329 -2.32 8.75 -16.18
N LEU A 330 -2.74 10.00 -16.11
CA LEU A 330 -3.26 10.66 -14.93
C LEU A 330 -4.67 11.20 -15.20
N ALA A 331 -5.42 11.44 -14.14
CA ALA A 331 -6.73 12.08 -14.26
C ALA A 331 -6.63 13.45 -14.95
N GLY A 332 -7.66 13.81 -15.71
CA GLY A 332 -7.69 15.10 -16.42
C GLY A 332 -6.91 15.15 -17.74
N GLY A 333 -6.32 14.03 -18.18
CA GLY A 333 -5.57 13.94 -19.44
C GLY A 333 -4.08 14.22 -19.32
N ASP A 334 -3.59 14.44 -18.12
CA ASP A 334 -2.16 14.53 -17.83
C ASP A 334 -1.48 13.16 -17.91
N TRP A 335 -0.14 13.17 -17.94
CA TRP A 335 0.67 11.96 -17.91
C TRP A 335 1.89 12.13 -17.01
N GLY A 336 2.27 11.05 -16.33
CA GLY A 336 3.57 10.92 -15.64
C GLY A 336 4.58 10.20 -16.54
N PHE A 337 5.78 10.76 -16.66
CA PHE A 337 6.93 10.17 -17.33
C PHE A 337 8.09 10.10 -16.37
N MET A 338 8.70 8.94 -16.21
CA MET A 338 9.93 8.76 -15.43
C MET A 338 11.00 8.16 -16.32
N PHE A 339 12.14 8.84 -16.41
CA PHE A 339 13.36 8.37 -17.04
C PHE A 339 14.27 7.86 -15.93
N LEU A 340 14.50 6.58 -15.88
CA LEU A 340 15.28 5.89 -14.85
C LEU A 340 16.64 5.49 -15.42
N ASN A 341 17.71 5.92 -14.76
CA ASN A 341 19.07 5.47 -15.05
C ASN A 341 19.48 4.39 -14.03
N ARG A 342 19.66 3.17 -14.51
CA ARG A 342 20.09 2.02 -13.68
C ARG A 342 21.62 1.92 -13.54
N ALA A 343 22.39 2.63 -14.38
CA ALA A 343 23.84 2.54 -14.45
C ALA A 343 24.53 3.29 -13.30
N ASP A 344 25.76 2.86 -13.00
CA ASP A 344 26.66 3.48 -12.01
C ASP A 344 27.25 4.83 -12.45
N ILE A 345 26.88 5.32 -13.64
CA ILE A 345 27.34 6.58 -14.20
C ILE A 345 26.17 7.44 -14.66
N ALA A 346 26.33 8.76 -14.59
CA ALA A 346 25.35 9.69 -15.15
C ALA A 346 25.23 9.50 -16.66
N GLN A 347 23.99 9.55 -17.18
CA GLN A 347 23.70 9.40 -18.61
C GLN A 347 23.13 10.68 -19.19
N LYS A 348 23.62 11.10 -20.34
CA LYS A 348 22.99 12.15 -21.13
C LYS A 348 22.03 11.51 -22.11
N TYR A 349 20.75 11.86 -21.95
CA TYR A 349 19.68 11.32 -22.77
C TYR A 349 18.97 12.41 -23.55
N ARG A 350 18.57 12.07 -24.78
CA ARG A 350 17.77 12.95 -25.64
C ARG A 350 16.54 12.19 -26.13
N HIS A 351 15.36 12.62 -25.67
CA HIS A 351 14.09 12.05 -26.06
C HIS A 351 13.40 12.91 -27.12
N ASP A 352 13.15 12.31 -28.30
CA ASP A 352 12.38 12.97 -29.36
C ASP A 352 10.90 12.57 -29.24
N TRP A 353 10.12 13.41 -28.59
CA TRP A 353 8.70 13.16 -28.34
C TRP A 353 7.94 12.77 -29.60
N ARG A 354 8.18 13.43 -30.73
CA ARG A 354 7.41 13.25 -31.97
C ARG A 354 7.57 11.87 -32.62
N ALA A 355 8.57 11.12 -32.23
CA ALA A 355 8.80 9.76 -32.68
C ALA A 355 7.91 8.74 -31.95
N HIS A 356 7.15 9.17 -30.94
CA HIS A 356 6.48 8.29 -30.02
C HIS A 356 4.95 8.42 -30.03
N LEU A 357 4.29 7.27 -29.97
CA LEU A 357 2.88 7.08 -29.67
C LEU A 357 2.80 6.22 -28.40
N VAL A 358 2.25 6.77 -27.34
CA VAL A 358 2.05 6.03 -26.08
C VAL A 358 0.61 5.64 -25.95
N LYS A 359 0.35 4.36 -25.72
CA LYS A 359 -0.98 3.83 -25.47
C LYS A 359 -1.00 3.05 -24.17
N ASP A 360 -1.89 3.42 -23.27
CA ASP A 360 -2.17 2.68 -22.06
C ASP A 360 -3.25 1.62 -22.30
N ASP A 361 -2.94 0.37 -22.01
CA ASP A 361 -3.79 -0.79 -22.28
C ASP A 361 -4.88 -1.02 -21.22
N ILE A 362 -4.78 -0.35 -20.06
CA ILE A 362 -5.77 -0.46 -18.98
C ILE A 362 -6.85 0.60 -19.14
N SER A 363 -6.46 1.89 -19.24
CA SER A 363 -7.40 3.01 -19.35
C SER A 363 -7.81 3.32 -20.79
N ASN A 364 -7.13 2.78 -21.78
CA ASN A 364 -7.24 3.11 -23.19
C ASN A 364 -6.88 4.58 -23.53
N HIS A 365 -6.28 5.32 -22.61
CA HIS A 365 -5.71 6.63 -22.90
C HIS A 365 -4.51 6.48 -23.86
N GLN A 366 -4.34 7.47 -24.73
CA GLN A 366 -3.20 7.50 -25.64
C GLN A 366 -2.69 8.93 -25.87
N ILE A 367 -1.41 9.04 -26.16
CA ILE A 367 -0.77 10.26 -26.64
C ILE A 367 -0.11 9.99 -27.99
N ASP A 368 -0.44 10.82 -28.97
CA ASP A 368 0.32 10.96 -30.20
C ASP A 368 1.03 12.32 -30.17
N PHE A 369 2.30 12.30 -29.86
CA PHE A 369 3.11 13.53 -29.79
C PHE A 369 3.34 14.21 -31.14
N ALA A 370 3.04 13.54 -32.25
CA ALA A 370 3.02 14.17 -33.57
C ALA A 370 1.79 15.05 -33.78
N GLN A 371 0.70 14.78 -33.05
CA GLN A 371 -0.58 15.46 -33.17
C GLN A 371 -0.86 16.42 -32.01
N THR A 372 -0.42 16.08 -30.79
CA THR A 372 -0.74 16.85 -29.57
C THR A 372 0.54 17.34 -28.92
N THR A 373 0.56 18.62 -28.57
CA THR A 373 1.64 19.23 -27.78
C THR A 373 1.30 19.13 -26.29
N PHE A 374 2.29 18.80 -25.50
CA PHE A 374 2.20 18.83 -24.04
C PHE A 374 3.22 19.81 -23.49
N HIS A 375 2.82 20.54 -22.46
CA HIS A 375 3.73 21.21 -21.54
C HIS A 375 4.24 20.18 -20.53
N TRP A 376 5.55 20.12 -20.27
CA TRP A 376 6.13 19.24 -19.25
C TRP A 376 6.80 20.08 -18.16
N ARG A 377 6.68 19.61 -16.91
CA ARG A 377 7.35 20.14 -15.72
C ARG A 377 8.12 19.01 -15.04
N ASP A 378 9.38 19.26 -14.73
CA ASP A 378 10.23 18.37 -13.93
C ASP A 378 9.80 18.47 -12.45
N LEU A 379 9.55 17.33 -11.81
CA LEU A 379 9.00 17.29 -10.46
C LEU A 379 10.08 17.30 -9.36
N TRP A 380 11.35 17.19 -9.76
CA TRP A 380 12.48 17.30 -8.85
C TRP A 380 13.30 18.58 -9.06
N GLN A 381 13.20 19.19 -10.22
CA GLN A 381 14.00 20.37 -10.59
C GLN A 381 13.07 21.48 -11.10
N ASP A 382 13.48 22.72 -10.93
CA ASP A 382 12.76 23.88 -11.48
C ASP A 382 13.02 24.00 -12.97
N ARG A 383 12.48 23.07 -13.75
CA ARG A 383 12.61 22.98 -15.20
C ARG A 383 11.26 22.67 -15.83
N GLU A 384 10.99 23.34 -16.93
CA GLU A 384 9.79 23.12 -17.73
C GLU A 384 10.08 23.31 -19.22
N GLY A 385 9.16 22.87 -20.06
CA GLY A 385 9.24 23.00 -21.51
C GLY A 385 8.03 22.40 -22.20
N ASP A 386 8.17 22.14 -23.48
CA ASP A 386 7.10 21.52 -24.27
C ASP A 386 7.62 20.41 -25.20
N THR A 387 6.71 19.55 -25.63
CA THR A 387 7.02 18.38 -26.45
C THR A 387 7.28 18.71 -27.93
N ARG A 388 7.24 19.98 -28.33
CA ARG A 388 7.65 20.44 -29.68
C ARG A 388 9.15 20.35 -29.87
N LYS A 389 9.91 20.35 -28.78
CA LYS A 389 11.37 20.20 -28.78
C LYS A 389 11.74 18.91 -28.07
N PRO A 390 12.77 18.21 -28.52
CA PRO A 390 13.28 17.07 -27.78
C PRO A 390 13.69 17.45 -26.36
N LEU A 391 13.40 16.57 -25.42
CA LEU A 391 13.94 16.66 -24.05
C LEU A 391 15.44 16.36 -24.11
N ALA A 392 16.25 17.22 -23.52
CA ALA A 392 17.65 16.93 -23.23
C ALA A 392 17.81 16.90 -21.70
N ALA A 393 18.24 15.78 -21.17
CA ALA A 393 18.43 15.58 -19.75
C ALA A 393 19.77 14.91 -19.45
N GLU A 394 20.35 15.23 -18.32
CA GLU A 394 21.41 14.45 -17.69
C GLU A 394 20.79 13.77 -16.47
N ILE A 395 20.77 12.44 -16.49
CA ILE A 395 20.16 11.62 -15.46
C ILE A 395 21.28 11.09 -14.58
N PRO A 396 21.31 11.40 -13.28
CA PRO A 396 22.37 10.92 -12.37
C PRO A 396 22.52 9.41 -12.39
N ALA A 397 23.67 8.90 -11.96
CA ALA A 397 23.83 7.49 -11.65
C ALA A 397 22.76 7.08 -10.64
N HIS A 398 22.08 5.95 -10.87
CA HIS A 398 20.97 5.44 -10.04
C HIS A 398 19.85 6.46 -9.81
N GLY A 399 19.72 7.44 -10.70
CA GLY A 399 18.82 8.56 -10.55
C GLY A 399 17.65 8.55 -11.52
N VAL A 400 16.80 9.55 -11.37
CA VAL A 400 15.61 9.74 -12.22
C VAL A 400 15.47 11.19 -12.69
N VAL A 401 14.77 11.35 -13.82
CA VAL A 401 14.06 12.57 -14.20
C VAL A 401 12.58 12.22 -14.26
N VAL A 402 11.75 12.95 -13.52
CA VAL A 402 10.31 12.69 -13.45
C VAL A 402 9.55 13.91 -13.94
N LEU A 403 8.74 13.71 -14.95
CA LEU A 403 7.97 14.78 -15.59
C LEU A 403 6.47 14.55 -15.46
N ARG A 404 5.74 15.63 -15.22
CA ARG A 404 4.28 15.68 -15.45
C ARG A 404 4.05 16.41 -16.78
N LEU A 405 3.30 15.79 -17.66
CA LEU A 405 2.90 16.32 -18.95
C LEU A 405 1.43 16.71 -18.92
N THR A 406 1.12 17.96 -19.28
CA THR A 406 -0.24 18.49 -19.37
C THR A 406 -0.50 18.90 -20.82
N PRO A 407 -1.64 18.51 -21.45
CA PRO A 407 -1.94 18.87 -22.82
C PRO A 407 -2.04 20.39 -22.96
N VAL A 408 -1.51 20.91 -24.07
CA VAL A 408 -1.65 22.33 -24.43
C VAL A 408 -2.81 22.43 -25.44
N ASP A 409 -3.79 23.27 -25.12
CA ASP A 409 -4.96 23.56 -25.94
C ASP A 409 -4.59 24.16 -27.34
#